data_0103efefe28672382ec5bd47c946b69f
#
_entry.id   0103efefe28672382ec5bd47c946b69f
#
_cell.length_a   1.000
_cell.length_b   1.000
_cell.length_c   1.000
_cell.angle_alpha   90.00
_cell.angle_beta   90.00
_cell.angle_gamma   90.00
#
_symmetry.space_group_name_H-M   'P 1'
#
loop_
_entity.id
_entity.type
_entity.pdbx_description
1 polymer ?
#
loop_
_entity_poly.entity_id
_entity_poly.type
_entity_poly.pdbx_seq_one_letter_code
_entity_poly.pdbx_strand_id
1 'polypeptide(L)'
;GNITYEFCSRGAIVTCVEINKKCTKYIFETSKKLGMKNTIYQKDVFRFLKTCKKKYNIIFADPPFNYSKDIYSKLIKIIFEQKIITSKGIVIIEHSNFLNFKEHESFIKSKKYGDINFSFLKI
;
A
#
# COMPACT_ATOMS: atom_id res chain seq x y z
N GLY A 1 9.41 0.27 -4.79
CA GLY A 1 10.52 -0.05 -3.91
C GLY A 1 11.00 1.09 -3.05
N ASN A 2 10.91 2.35 -3.49
CA ASN A 2 11.43 3.48 -2.71
C ASN A 2 10.73 3.64 -1.35
N ILE A 3 9.41 3.45 -1.32
CA ILE A 3 8.65 3.52 -0.07
C ILE A 3 9.05 2.39 0.88
N THR A 4 9.27 1.19 0.35
CA THR A 4 9.74 0.05 1.13
C THR A 4 11.07 0.38 1.81
N TYR A 5 12.00 0.95 1.07
CA TYR A 5 13.32 1.31 1.59
C TYR A 5 13.22 2.39 2.67
N GLU A 6 12.38 3.39 2.46
CA GLU A 6 12.17 4.47 3.43
C GLU A 6 11.63 3.94 4.75
N PHE A 7 10.62 3.06 4.71
CA PHE A 7 10.09 2.45 5.92
C PHE A 7 11.13 1.56 6.62
N CYS A 8 11.87 0.76 5.86
CA CYS A 8 12.92 -0.08 6.42
C CYS A 8 14.03 0.76 7.08
N SER A 9 14.42 1.87 6.46
CA SER A 9 15.46 2.75 7.01
C SER A 9 15.06 3.37 8.35
N ARG A 10 13.76 3.48 8.60
CA ARG A 10 13.20 3.98 9.86
C ARG A 10 12.91 2.88 10.87
N GLY A 11 13.37 1.66 10.62
CA GLY A 11 13.22 0.54 11.54
C GLY A 11 11.91 -0.24 11.41
N ALA A 12 11.11 0.03 10.39
CA ALA A 12 9.87 -0.70 10.17
C ALA A 12 10.13 -2.11 9.65
N ILE A 13 9.26 -3.04 10.03
CA ILE A 13 9.20 -4.38 9.44
C ILE A 13 8.24 -4.30 8.27
N VAL A 14 8.73 -4.50 7.05
CA VAL A 14 7.96 -4.24 5.83
C VAL A 14 7.62 -5.52 5.10
N THR A 15 6.36 -5.65 4.70
CA THR A 15 5.91 -6.63 3.72
C THR A 15 5.59 -5.91 2.43
N CYS A 16 6.21 -6.32 1.34
CA CYS A 16 6.02 -5.75 0.02
C CYS A 16 5.30 -6.75 -0.88
N VAL A 17 4.28 -6.30 -1.59
CA VAL A 17 3.53 -7.12 -2.55
C VAL A 17 3.61 -6.47 -3.92
N GLU A 18 4.15 -7.19 -4.89
CA GLU A 18 4.35 -6.72 -6.25
C GLU A 18 4.16 -7.89 -7.22
N ILE A 19 3.43 -7.67 -8.29
CA ILE A 19 3.20 -8.71 -9.29
C ILE A 19 4.31 -8.78 -10.34
N ASN A 20 4.98 -7.67 -10.61
CA ASN A 20 6.01 -7.61 -11.64
C ASN A 20 7.29 -8.29 -11.18
N LYS A 21 7.69 -9.35 -11.91
CA LYS A 21 8.87 -10.14 -11.57
C LYS A 21 10.17 -9.33 -11.56
N LYS A 22 10.32 -8.41 -12.50
CA LYS A 22 11.52 -7.56 -12.57
C LYS A 22 11.58 -6.62 -11.37
N CYS A 23 10.45 -6.06 -10.97
CA CYS A 23 10.36 -5.18 -9.80
C CYS A 23 10.65 -5.94 -8.51
N THR A 24 10.10 -7.13 -8.33
CA THR A 24 10.35 -7.95 -7.13
C THR A 24 11.81 -8.35 -7.03
N LYS A 25 12.41 -8.75 -8.13
CA LYS A 25 13.83 -9.10 -8.19
C LYS A 25 14.71 -7.90 -7.80
N TYR A 26 14.41 -6.74 -8.35
CA TYR A 26 15.14 -5.51 -8.05
C TYR A 26 15.02 -5.13 -6.57
N ILE A 27 13.83 -5.19 -6.02
CA ILE A 27 13.58 -4.89 -4.61
C ILE A 27 14.35 -5.86 -3.72
N PHE A 28 14.31 -7.14 -4.03
CA PHE A 28 15.02 -8.18 -3.28
C PHE A 28 16.53 -7.95 -3.27
N GLU A 29 17.12 -7.73 -4.45
CA GLU A 29 18.56 -7.51 -4.58
C GLU A 29 19.02 -6.22 -3.89
N THR A 30 18.25 -5.14 -4.04
CA THR A 30 18.57 -3.86 -3.40
C THR A 30 18.45 -3.96 -1.88
N SER A 31 17.40 -4.59 -1.39
CA SER A 31 17.20 -4.79 0.05
C SER A 31 18.31 -5.61 0.67
N LYS A 32 18.77 -6.64 -0.04
CA LYS A 32 19.89 -7.48 0.40
C LYS A 32 21.19 -6.69 0.49
N LYS A 33 21.47 -5.85 -0.51
CA LYS A 33 22.66 -4.99 -0.51
C LYS A 33 22.66 -4.01 0.65
N LEU A 34 21.50 -3.46 0.99
CA LEU A 34 21.35 -2.47 2.05
C LEU A 34 21.13 -3.10 3.44
N GLY A 35 21.12 -4.42 3.53
CA GLY A 35 20.91 -5.11 4.81
C GLY A 35 19.51 -4.89 5.40
N MET A 36 18.54 -4.56 4.57
CA MET A 36 17.17 -4.29 5.01
C MET A 36 16.37 -5.59 5.22
N LYS A 37 15.60 -5.63 6.29
CA LYS A 37 14.72 -6.76 6.59
C LYS A 37 13.33 -6.49 6.04
N ASN A 38 12.99 -7.14 4.94
CA ASN A 38 11.65 -7.10 4.39
C ASN A 38 11.26 -8.48 3.84
N THR A 39 9.95 -8.69 3.72
CA THR A 39 9.39 -9.88 3.07
C THR A 39 8.74 -9.42 1.78
N ILE A 40 9.09 -10.06 0.67
CA ILE A 40 8.60 -9.68 -0.65
C ILE A 40 7.79 -10.83 -1.23
N TYR A 41 6.54 -10.54 -1.60
CA TYR A 41 5.65 -11.47 -2.26
C TYR A 41 5.44 -11.05 -3.70
N GLN A 42 5.75 -11.93 -4.64
CA GLN A 42 5.42 -11.73 -6.05
C GLN A 42 4.02 -12.30 -6.29
N LYS A 43 3.01 -11.48 -6.04
CA LYS A 43 1.61 -11.85 -6.19
C LYS A 43 0.76 -10.68 -6.62
N ASP A 44 -0.38 -10.97 -7.22
CA ASP A 44 -1.45 -9.99 -7.37
C ASP A 44 -1.94 -9.57 -5.98
N VAL A 45 -2.09 -8.26 -5.78
CA VAL A 45 -2.46 -7.71 -4.47
C VAL A 45 -3.80 -8.24 -3.97
N PHE A 46 -4.78 -8.42 -4.85
CA PHE A 46 -6.09 -8.92 -4.45
C PHE A 46 -6.04 -10.36 -3.97
N ARG A 47 -5.19 -11.18 -4.60
CA ARG A 47 -4.97 -12.56 -4.15
C ARG A 47 -4.26 -12.59 -2.80
N PHE A 48 -3.26 -11.74 -2.63
CA PHE A 48 -2.55 -11.62 -1.36
C PHE A 48 -3.50 -11.23 -0.23
N LEU A 49 -4.33 -10.22 -0.45
CA LEU A 49 -5.24 -9.72 0.57
C LEU A 49 -6.29 -10.73 0.99
N LYS A 50 -6.76 -11.56 0.04
CA LYS A 50 -7.78 -12.59 0.34
C LYS A 50 -7.31 -13.61 1.37
N THR A 51 -6.03 -13.91 1.39
CA THR A 51 -5.46 -14.94 2.27
C THR A 51 -4.59 -14.36 3.38
N CYS A 52 -4.46 -13.04 3.44
CA CYS A 52 -3.64 -12.37 4.45
C CYS A 52 -4.30 -12.46 5.82
N LYS A 53 -3.57 -13.02 6.79
CA LYS A 53 -4.04 -13.14 8.18
C LYS A 53 -3.29 -12.20 9.14
N LYS A 54 -2.27 -11.53 8.66
CA LYS A 54 -1.52 -10.55 9.45
C LYS A 54 -2.23 -9.21 9.45
N LYS A 55 -2.01 -8.43 10.50
CA LYS A 55 -2.48 -7.06 10.62
C LYS A 55 -1.30 -6.11 10.54
N TYR A 56 -1.51 -4.98 9.90
CA TYR A 56 -0.49 -3.96 9.72
C TYR A 56 -0.93 -2.64 10.35
N ASN A 57 0.04 -1.89 10.85
CA ASN A 57 -0.19 -0.56 11.42
C ASN A 57 -0.30 0.50 10.32
N ILE A 58 0.42 0.31 9.24
CA ILE A 58 0.40 1.20 8.08
C ILE A 58 0.31 0.35 6.82
N ILE A 59 -0.62 0.69 5.97
CA ILE A 59 -0.72 0.11 4.63
C ILE A 59 -0.58 1.24 3.63
N PHE A 60 0.46 1.18 2.81
CA PHE A 60 0.69 2.12 1.74
C PHE A 60 0.39 1.44 0.41
N ALA A 61 -0.53 2.00 -0.35
CA ALA A 61 -0.91 1.48 -1.66
C ALA A 61 -0.57 2.49 -2.76
N ASP A 62 0.18 2.04 -3.75
CA ASP A 62 0.54 2.79 -4.93
C ASP A 62 0.17 1.98 -6.17
N PRO A 63 -1.15 1.84 -6.47
CA PRO A 63 -1.59 1.08 -7.63
C PRO A 63 -1.20 1.75 -8.94
N PRO A 64 -1.20 1.01 -10.06
CA PRO A 64 -0.99 1.61 -11.36
C PRO A 64 -1.96 2.75 -11.66
N PHE A 65 -1.50 3.79 -12.35
CA PHE A 65 -2.30 4.98 -12.65
C PHE A 65 -3.58 4.68 -13.45
N ASN A 66 -3.62 3.56 -14.16
CA ASN A 66 -4.79 3.16 -14.92
C ASN A 66 -5.88 2.48 -14.08
N TYR A 67 -5.68 2.36 -12.77
CA TYR A 67 -6.74 1.85 -11.91
C TYR A 67 -7.91 2.84 -11.89
N SER A 68 -9.11 2.32 -12.11
CA SER A 68 -10.34 3.10 -11.98
C SER A 68 -10.68 3.32 -10.51
N LYS A 69 -11.55 4.28 -10.24
CA LYS A 69 -12.05 4.51 -8.88
C LYS A 69 -12.68 3.24 -8.29
N ASP A 70 -13.34 2.45 -9.12
CA ASP A 70 -13.97 1.20 -8.69
C ASP A 70 -12.95 0.18 -8.18
N ILE A 71 -11.80 0.08 -8.85
CA ILE A 71 -10.72 -0.82 -8.42
C ILE A 71 -10.11 -0.33 -7.10
N TYR A 72 -9.88 0.98 -6.96
CA TYR A 72 -9.43 1.55 -5.70
C TYR A 72 -10.41 1.28 -4.57
N SER A 73 -11.70 1.47 -4.82
CA SER A 73 -12.74 1.22 -3.82
C SER A 73 -12.78 -0.25 -3.41
N LYS A 74 -12.60 -1.17 -4.36
CA LYS A 74 -12.51 -2.60 -4.09
C LYS A 74 -11.30 -2.93 -3.21
N LEU A 75 -10.15 -2.32 -3.49
CA LEU A 75 -8.94 -2.50 -2.71
C LEU A 75 -9.15 -2.05 -1.26
N ILE A 76 -9.68 -0.86 -1.07
CA ILE A 76 -9.98 -0.29 0.25
C ILE A 76 -10.97 -1.18 1.00
N LYS A 77 -12.03 -1.61 0.33
CA LYS A 77 -13.06 -2.46 0.92
C LYS A 77 -12.47 -3.77 1.45
N ILE A 78 -11.62 -4.43 0.67
CA ILE A 78 -10.99 -5.68 1.08
C ILE A 78 -10.09 -5.46 2.29
N ILE A 79 -9.30 -4.39 2.31
CA ILE A 79 -8.41 -4.08 3.43
C ILE A 79 -9.20 -3.96 4.74
N PHE A 80 -10.34 -3.25 4.72
CA PHE A 80 -11.14 -3.06 5.92
C PHE A 80 -11.98 -4.30 6.29
N GLU A 81 -12.58 -4.98 5.31
CA GLU A 81 -13.37 -6.18 5.55
C GLU A 81 -12.55 -7.35 6.09
N GLN A 82 -11.35 -7.55 5.55
CA GLN A 82 -10.44 -8.61 6.00
C GLN A 82 -9.72 -8.24 7.31
N LYS A 83 -9.96 -7.05 7.83
CA LYS A 83 -9.33 -6.56 9.07
C LYS A 83 -7.81 -6.65 9.02
N ILE A 84 -7.22 -6.27 7.87
CA ILE A 84 -5.77 -6.30 7.66
C ILE A 84 -5.10 -5.12 8.33
N ILE A 85 -5.83 -4.06 8.59
CA ILE A 85 -5.34 -2.88 9.30
C ILE A 85 -5.68 -2.97 10.79
N THR A 86 -4.76 -2.56 11.66
CA THR A 86 -5.02 -2.50 13.10
C THR A 86 -6.00 -1.38 13.44
N SER A 87 -6.60 -1.44 14.64
CA SER A 87 -7.59 -0.44 15.08
C SER A 87 -7.07 1.00 15.10
N LYS A 88 -5.76 1.18 15.29
CA LYS A 88 -5.10 2.49 15.25
C LYS A 88 -4.30 2.71 13.97
N GLY A 89 -4.44 1.82 13.00
CA GLY A 89 -3.69 1.84 11.77
C GLY A 89 -4.21 2.86 10.77
N ILE A 90 -3.37 3.16 9.78
CA ILE A 90 -3.67 4.11 8.72
C ILE A 90 -3.43 3.46 7.37
N VAL A 91 -4.37 3.66 6.46
CA VAL A 91 -4.22 3.29 5.05
C VAL A 91 -3.91 4.56 4.27
N ILE A 92 -2.84 4.53 3.50
CA ILE A 92 -2.42 5.65 2.66
C ILE A 92 -2.49 5.20 1.21
N ILE A 93 -3.25 5.91 0.39
CA ILE A 93 -3.44 5.60 -1.03
C ILE A 93 -2.83 6.73 -1.87
N GLU A 94 -1.89 6.39 -2.73
CA GLU A 94 -1.37 7.30 -3.74
C GLU A 94 -2.26 7.20 -4.99
N HIS A 95 -2.72 8.34 -5.48
CA HIS A 95 -3.60 8.39 -6.64
C HIS A 95 -3.46 9.71 -7.40
N SER A 96 -4.04 9.77 -8.60
CA SER A 96 -4.02 11.00 -9.40
C SER A 96 -4.97 12.04 -8.87
N ASN A 97 -4.83 13.29 -9.34
CA ASN A 97 -5.73 14.40 -9.00
C ASN A 97 -7.16 14.20 -9.52
N PHE A 98 -7.35 13.29 -10.46
CA PHE A 98 -8.69 13.01 -11.04
C PHE A 98 -9.57 12.18 -10.12
N LEU A 99 -9.00 11.60 -9.07
CA LEU A 99 -9.73 10.78 -8.11
C LEU A 99 -9.75 11.49 -6.76
N ASN A 100 -10.82 11.31 -6.01
CA ASN A 100 -10.88 11.70 -4.62
C ASN A 100 -11.70 10.68 -3.82
N PHE A 101 -11.39 10.57 -2.54
CA PHE A 101 -12.03 9.62 -1.64
C PHE A 101 -12.75 10.31 -0.48
N LYS A 102 -13.06 11.59 -0.64
CA LYS A 102 -13.68 12.42 0.40
C LYS A 102 -15.02 11.89 0.89
N GLU A 103 -15.75 11.18 0.03
CA GLU A 103 -17.05 10.60 0.36
C GLU A 103 -16.95 9.26 1.09
N HIS A 104 -15.76 8.67 1.14
CA HIS A 104 -15.57 7.42 1.85
C HIS A 104 -15.67 7.64 3.35
N GLU A 105 -16.42 6.77 4.05
CA GLU A 105 -16.65 6.91 5.49
C GLU A 105 -15.38 6.89 6.34
N SER A 106 -14.34 6.21 5.85
CA SER A 106 -13.05 6.10 6.55
C SER A 106 -12.06 7.20 6.19
N PHE A 107 -12.42 8.12 5.30
CA PHE A 107 -11.54 9.19 4.85
C PHE A 107 -11.22 10.17 5.99
N ILE A 108 -9.92 10.50 6.14
CA ILE A 108 -9.46 11.47 7.13
C ILE A 108 -9.06 12.77 6.45
N LYS A 109 -8.13 12.69 5.51
CA LYS A 109 -7.56 13.85 4.82
C LYS A 109 -6.86 13.42 3.53
N SER A 110 -6.57 14.40 2.67
CA SER A 110 -5.69 14.19 1.52
C SER A 110 -4.63 15.29 1.48
N LYS A 111 -3.49 14.96 0.88
CA LYS A 111 -2.40 15.89 0.62
C LYS A 111 -2.03 15.82 -0.84
N LYS A 112 -1.88 16.99 -1.46
CA LYS A 112 -1.54 17.11 -2.87
C LYS A 112 -0.08 17.51 -3.04
N TYR A 113 0.63 16.79 -3.92
CA TYR A 113 2.00 17.12 -4.31
C TYR A 113 2.08 17.05 -5.83
N GLY A 114 2.02 18.21 -6.50
CA GLY A 114 1.96 18.27 -7.96
C GLY A 114 0.71 17.57 -8.50
N ASP A 115 0.90 16.57 -9.34
CA ASP A 115 -0.19 15.79 -9.95
C ASP A 115 -0.59 14.56 -9.13
N ILE A 116 0.03 14.38 -7.97
CA ILE A 116 -0.17 13.20 -7.12
C ILE A 116 -0.89 13.60 -5.85
N ASN A 117 -1.85 12.79 -5.44
CA ASN A 117 -2.54 12.93 -4.16
C ASN A 117 -2.27 11.72 -3.28
N PHE A 118 -2.20 11.98 -1.98
CA PHE A 118 -2.18 10.94 -0.96
C PHE A 118 -3.44 11.08 -0.10
N SER A 119 -4.29 10.08 -0.13
CA SER A 119 -5.47 10.02 0.73
C SER A 119 -5.22 9.12 1.92
N PHE A 120 -5.63 9.58 3.10
CA PHE A 120 -5.44 8.89 4.37
C PHE A 120 -6.80 8.40 4.88
N LEU A 121 -6.88 7.10 5.17
CA LEU A 121 -8.09 6.47 5.66
C LEU A 121 -7.80 5.74 6.96
N LYS A 122 -8.82 5.66 7.81
CA LYS A 122 -8.72 5.02 9.12
C LYS A 122 -10.06 4.38 9.47
N ILE A 123 -10.04 3.31 10.26
CA ILE A 123 -11.26 2.68 10.76
C ILE A 123 -12.09 3.65 11.59
#